data_08c834f5fc40978bd6c7d5a7e608681d
#
_entry.id   08c834f5fc40978bd6c7d5a7e608681d
#
_cell.length_a   1.000
_cell.length_b   1.000
_cell.length_c   1.000
_cell.angle_alpha   90.00
_cell.angle_beta   90.00
_cell.angle_gamma   90.00
#
_symmetry.space_group_name_H-M   'P 1'
#
loop_
_entity.id
_entity.type
_entity.pdbx_description
1 polymer ?
#
loop_
_entity_poly.entity_id
_entity_poly.type
_entity_poly.pdbx_seq_one_letter_code
_entity_poly.pdbx_strand_id
1 'polypeptide(L)'
;MPFETYTSTGSTTMRKVVTLSDLKNALGLKGFFGTCAAGLAYGYLRLGKINRLFDGAADYQGREFADHLIENMGITIDVSPEQLENIPKEGGFVVVSNHPFGGIEGVMLLSAIAKVRPDFKLMANFILAHIPNLKECFFSVNPFEKNPEWKSSVGGIKGAIQHIAEGNGLGVFPAGEVSRYHGHDYPEDLPWATSIARNIKNANVPVIPVFWEGRNSKLFYAVDKIHPMLGTARLTKELINKHDTCFNLQIGKPILPAEVGLYENPKELAAYLRSRSYALEANIPSKSVEKSNVKQAEIDAPTDLSLMLAELEAIREKSFLYSTANYDCYLADSKDIPNLMHEIARLREETFRAIGEGTGKSLDQDEFDGYFKQMFLWDTVKQRIAGCYRLGIGSEIIPQFGIKGFYVSTLVNIDESFSDKLSHTIELGRSFVALDYQKEVLPMMLLLRGLSDVVVRYPEISHFIGPVSISAWYPKFYLSLIARFVSEKHAVEDELKGKVTPKTPFVPDYLKADSDILLKNNMNGVDKFDKFLFRLSNGEYRLPTLYKKYLKLNAKFLCFNVDPDFNDTLDSLLFLTFTDFPEDEVMPLFRDSSDEEKETVRKRFGYI
;
A
#
# COMPACT_ATOMS: atom_id res chain seq x y z
N MET A 1 -23.21 -44.17 7.29
CA MET A 1 -23.09 -45.05 8.47
C MET A 1 -22.67 -44.13 9.63
N PRO A 2 -23.33 -44.23 10.80
CA PRO A 2 -23.06 -43.31 11.90
C PRO A 2 -21.74 -43.67 12.56
N PHE A 3 -20.91 -42.67 12.77
CA PHE A 3 -19.70 -42.75 13.63
C PHE A 3 -20.20 -42.86 15.08
N GLU A 4 -19.71 -43.85 15.82
CA GLU A 4 -20.09 -44.09 17.21
C GLU A 4 -19.64 -42.92 18.10
N THR A 5 -20.55 -42.48 18.94
CA THR A 5 -20.34 -41.53 20.02
C THR A 5 -19.31 -42.07 21.02
N TYR A 6 -18.21 -41.37 21.17
CA TYR A 6 -17.21 -41.69 22.18
C TYR A 6 -17.74 -41.40 23.59
N THR A 7 -17.99 -42.44 24.36
CA THR A 7 -18.18 -42.39 25.81
C THR A 7 -16.82 -42.53 26.49
N SER A 8 -16.50 -41.65 27.41
CA SER A 8 -15.28 -41.63 28.22
C SER A 8 -15.19 -42.87 29.12
N THR A 9 -14.29 -43.81 28.79
CA THR A 9 -13.76 -44.77 29.75
C THR A 9 -12.26 -44.89 29.51
N GLY A 10 -11.47 -44.72 30.57
CA GLY A 10 -10.02 -44.66 30.58
C GLY A 10 -9.33 -45.81 29.85
N SER A 11 -8.80 -45.51 28.70
CA SER A 11 -7.88 -46.35 27.92
C SER A 11 -6.82 -45.45 27.32
N THR A 12 -5.55 -45.81 27.52
CA THR A 12 -4.35 -45.19 26.95
C THR A 12 -4.20 -45.36 25.44
N THR A 13 -5.28 -45.54 24.70
CA THR A 13 -5.27 -45.69 23.23
C THR A 13 -5.41 -44.33 22.56
N MET A 14 -4.43 -43.97 21.74
CA MET A 14 -4.41 -42.76 20.92
C MET A 14 -5.71 -42.61 20.11
N ARG A 15 -6.36 -41.44 20.22
CA ARG A 15 -7.55 -41.08 19.45
C ARG A 15 -7.15 -40.82 18.00
N LYS A 16 -7.77 -41.51 17.04
CA LYS A 16 -7.40 -41.44 15.63
C LYS A 16 -8.46 -40.71 14.85
N VAL A 17 -8.10 -39.58 14.21
CA VAL A 17 -8.96 -38.85 13.29
C VAL A 17 -9.08 -39.54 11.95
N VAL A 18 -8.02 -40.25 11.50
CA VAL A 18 -8.01 -41.04 10.26
C VAL A 18 -7.43 -42.42 10.55
N THR A 19 -8.24 -43.45 10.32
CA THR A 19 -7.83 -44.84 10.48
C THR A 19 -7.32 -45.43 9.14
N LEU A 20 -6.63 -46.58 9.21
CA LEU A 20 -6.26 -47.33 8.03
C LEU A 20 -7.51 -47.83 7.25
N SER A 21 -8.59 -48.14 7.97
CA SER A 21 -9.85 -48.56 7.39
C SER A 21 -10.50 -47.41 6.60
N ASP A 22 -10.48 -46.20 7.14
CA ASP A 22 -11.05 -45.03 6.46
C ASP A 22 -10.29 -44.74 5.16
N LEU A 23 -8.96 -44.79 5.19
CA LEU A 23 -8.12 -44.62 4.00
C LEU A 23 -8.38 -45.70 2.95
N LYS A 24 -8.49 -46.96 3.39
CA LYS A 24 -8.80 -48.11 2.52
C LYS A 24 -10.15 -47.95 1.82
N ASN A 25 -11.18 -47.53 2.56
CA ASN A 25 -12.50 -47.29 2.04
C ASN A 25 -12.52 -46.08 1.07
N ALA A 26 -11.83 -44.97 1.42
CA ALA A 26 -11.73 -43.80 0.58
C ALA A 26 -11.01 -44.06 -0.76
N LEU A 27 -10.03 -44.98 -0.76
CA LEU A 27 -9.33 -45.40 -1.97
C LEU A 27 -10.05 -46.52 -2.76
N GLY A 28 -11.19 -46.99 -2.29
CA GLY A 28 -11.93 -48.07 -2.92
C GLY A 28 -11.20 -49.42 -2.93
N LEU A 29 -10.20 -49.61 -2.06
CA LEU A 29 -9.35 -50.80 -2.02
C LEU A 29 -10.02 -51.96 -1.27
N LYS A 30 -9.90 -53.18 -1.80
CA LYS A 30 -10.54 -54.38 -1.21
C LYS A 30 -9.49 -55.50 -0.97
N GLY A 31 -9.79 -56.40 -0.07
CA GLY A 31 -8.97 -57.58 0.22
C GLY A 31 -7.61 -57.26 0.89
N PHE A 32 -6.78 -58.29 0.99
CA PHE A 32 -5.45 -58.21 1.66
C PHE A 32 -4.51 -57.23 0.96
N PHE A 33 -4.36 -57.31 -0.35
CA PHE A 33 -3.53 -56.41 -1.13
C PHE A 33 -3.98 -54.95 -1.02
N GLY A 34 -5.28 -54.69 -0.95
CA GLY A 34 -5.84 -53.38 -0.68
C GLY A 34 -5.46 -52.84 0.70
N THR A 35 -5.35 -53.71 1.71
CA THR A 35 -4.91 -53.32 3.06
C THR A 35 -3.41 -52.97 3.06
N CYS A 36 -2.57 -53.72 2.34
CA CYS A 36 -1.13 -53.44 2.19
C CYS A 36 -0.94 -52.09 1.46
N ALA A 37 -1.65 -51.86 0.37
CA ALA A 37 -1.56 -50.61 -0.39
C ALA A 37 -2.05 -49.40 0.46
N ALA A 38 -3.14 -49.55 1.22
CA ALA A 38 -3.59 -48.55 2.17
C ALA A 38 -2.56 -48.30 3.29
N GLY A 39 -1.87 -49.32 3.77
CA GLY A 39 -0.78 -49.20 4.75
C GLY A 39 0.42 -48.41 4.22
N LEU A 40 0.82 -48.65 2.99
CA LEU A 40 1.88 -47.88 2.32
C LEU A 40 1.45 -46.42 2.13
N ALA A 41 0.22 -46.18 1.67
CA ALA A 41 -0.32 -44.84 1.53
C ALA A 41 -0.45 -44.12 2.89
N TYR A 42 -0.89 -44.82 3.94
CA TYR A 42 -0.96 -44.28 5.32
C TYR A 42 0.41 -43.83 5.84
N GLY A 43 1.43 -44.63 5.62
CA GLY A 43 2.81 -44.31 5.95
C GLY A 43 3.34 -43.14 5.10
N TYR A 44 3.10 -43.19 3.78
CA TYR A 44 3.52 -42.14 2.85
C TYR A 44 2.90 -40.79 3.19
N LEU A 45 1.60 -40.74 3.52
CA LEU A 45 0.86 -39.54 3.91
C LEU A 45 1.14 -39.10 5.37
N ARG A 46 1.94 -39.87 6.11
CA ARG A 46 2.29 -39.60 7.52
C ARG A 46 1.07 -39.45 8.44
N LEU A 47 -0.03 -40.16 8.17
CA LEU A 47 -1.30 -40.05 8.92
C LEU A 47 -1.15 -40.39 10.41
N GLY A 48 -0.19 -41.24 10.78
CA GLY A 48 0.15 -41.49 12.18
C GLY A 48 0.71 -40.25 12.94
N LYS A 49 1.40 -39.32 12.23
CA LYS A 49 1.82 -38.05 12.83
C LYS A 49 0.64 -37.10 12.99
N ILE A 50 -0.25 -37.06 11.99
CA ILE A 50 -1.49 -36.26 12.05
C ILE A 50 -2.31 -36.71 13.25
N ASN A 51 -2.58 -38.02 13.39
CA ASN A 51 -3.33 -38.54 14.54
C ASN A 51 -2.70 -38.15 15.87
N ARG A 52 -1.38 -38.16 16.01
CA ARG A 52 -0.70 -37.71 17.25
C ARG A 52 -0.87 -36.21 17.52
N LEU A 53 -0.83 -35.37 16.50
CA LEU A 53 -1.05 -33.94 16.64
C LEU A 53 -2.48 -33.64 17.13
N PHE A 54 -3.46 -34.34 16.56
CA PHE A 54 -4.86 -34.19 16.95
C PHE A 54 -5.16 -34.80 18.32
N ASP A 55 -4.52 -35.92 18.67
CA ASP A 55 -4.68 -36.57 19.97
C ASP A 55 -4.19 -35.66 21.11
N GLY A 56 -3.10 -34.91 20.90
CA GLY A 56 -2.58 -33.94 21.85
C GLY A 56 -3.51 -32.74 22.14
N ALA A 57 -4.49 -32.49 21.28
CA ALA A 57 -5.51 -31.45 21.46
C ALA A 57 -6.92 -32.02 21.70
N ALA A 58 -7.09 -33.34 21.74
CA ALA A 58 -8.38 -34.03 21.64
C ALA A 58 -9.35 -33.75 22.80
N ASP A 59 -8.87 -33.27 23.95
CA ASP A 59 -9.68 -32.94 25.12
C ASP A 59 -10.35 -31.57 25.02
N TYR A 60 -9.95 -30.75 24.04
CA TYR A 60 -10.44 -29.40 23.81
C TYR A 60 -11.49 -29.36 22.69
N GLN A 61 -12.29 -28.30 22.63
CA GLN A 61 -13.33 -28.10 21.62
C GLN A 61 -13.25 -26.70 20.99
N GLY A 62 -13.72 -26.57 19.77
CA GLY A 62 -13.83 -25.28 19.10
C GLY A 62 -12.50 -24.53 19.00
N ARG A 63 -12.50 -23.29 19.45
CA ARG A 63 -11.31 -22.44 19.43
C ARG A 63 -10.17 -23.01 20.29
N GLU A 64 -10.46 -23.52 21.49
CA GLU A 64 -9.43 -24.07 22.36
C GLU A 64 -8.69 -25.25 21.69
N PHE A 65 -9.41 -26.08 20.97
CA PHE A 65 -8.80 -27.14 20.16
C PHE A 65 -7.87 -26.55 19.07
N ALA A 66 -8.29 -25.47 18.39
CA ALA A 66 -7.47 -24.80 17.38
C ALA A 66 -6.20 -24.20 18.01
N ASP A 67 -6.32 -23.52 19.14
CA ASP A 67 -5.20 -22.92 19.87
C ASP A 67 -4.17 -23.99 20.28
N HIS A 68 -4.61 -25.10 20.90
CA HIS A 68 -3.73 -26.20 21.31
C HIS A 68 -3.10 -26.95 20.12
N LEU A 69 -3.84 -27.09 19.01
CA LEU A 69 -3.28 -27.72 17.80
C LEU A 69 -2.13 -26.87 17.23
N ILE A 70 -2.30 -25.54 17.18
CA ILE A 70 -1.28 -24.58 16.73
C ILE A 70 -0.07 -24.61 17.65
N GLU A 71 -0.29 -24.60 18.98
CA GLU A 71 0.75 -24.68 19.99
C GLU A 71 1.54 -25.99 19.89
N ASN A 72 0.87 -27.15 19.77
CA ASN A 72 1.50 -28.46 19.60
C ASN A 72 2.32 -28.57 18.31
N MET A 73 2.00 -27.76 17.31
CA MET A 73 2.74 -27.64 16.07
C MET A 73 3.89 -26.63 16.15
N GLY A 74 4.08 -25.92 17.26
CA GLY A 74 5.07 -24.84 17.36
C GLY A 74 4.80 -23.68 16.39
N ILE A 75 3.55 -23.52 15.94
CA ILE A 75 3.18 -22.46 15.00
C ILE A 75 2.96 -21.15 15.75
N THR A 76 3.53 -20.07 15.21
CA THR A 76 3.25 -18.70 15.64
C THR A 76 2.55 -17.94 14.53
N ILE A 77 1.61 -17.06 14.90
CA ILE A 77 0.90 -16.17 13.98
C ILE A 77 1.38 -14.75 14.27
N ASP A 78 2.10 -14.19 13.30
CA ASP A 78 2.56 -12.81 13.36
C ASP A 78 1.47 -11.91 12.78
N VAL A 79 0.77 -11.18 13.65
CA VAL A 79 -0.28 -10.20 13.32
C VAL A 79 -0.20 -9.05 14.32
N SER A 80 -0.23 -7.81 13.82
CA SER A 80 -0.16 -6.67 14.72
C SER A 80 -1.48 -6.46 15.49
N PRO A 81 -1.41 -6.00 16.77
CA PRO A 81 -2.61 -5.66 17.55
C PRO A 81 -3.53 -4.66 16.85
N GLU A 82 -2.96 -3.67 16.15
CA GLU A 82 -3.69 -2.65 15.40
C GLU A 82 -4.49 -3.24 14.24
N GLN A 83 -3.98 -4.30 13.62
CA GLN A 83 -4.71 -5.01 12.56
C GLN A 83 -5.89 -5.83 13.12
N LEU A 84 -5.77 -6.37 14.32
CA LEU A 84 -6.89 -7.05 14.99
C LEU A 84 -8.04 -6.07 15.33
N GLU A 85 -7.76 -4.78 15.52
CA GLU A 85 -8.79 -3.75 15.70
C GLU A 85 -9.64 -3.50 14.45
N ASN A 86 -9.21 -3.98 13.27
CA ASN A 86 -10.00 -3.94 12.04
C ASN A 86 -11.20 -4.91 12.09
N ILE A 87 -11.20 -5.88 13.01
CA ILE A 87 -12.31 -6.80 13.20
C ILE A 87 -13.45 -6.09 13.94
N PRO A 88 -14.68 -6.03 13.37
CA PRO A 88 -15.81 -5.42 14.05
C PRO A 88 -16.10 -6.09 15.38
N LYS A 89 -16.19 -5.32 16.46
CA LYS A 89 -16.47 -5.85 17.81
C LYS A 89 -17.91 -6.34 17.96
N GLU A 90 -18.82 -5.77 17.17
CA GLU A 90 -20.25 -6.07 17.19
C GLU A 90 -20.80 -6.11 15.76
N GLY A 91 -21.95 -6.75 15.58
CA GLY A 91 -22.63 -6.91 14.30
C GLY A 91 -22.00 -7.98 13.40
N GLY A 92 -22.72 -8.33 12.33
CA GLY A 92 -22.27 -9.32 11.35
C GLY A 92 -21.15 -8.79 10.47
N PHE A 93 -20.22 -9.66 10.11
CA PHE A 93 -19.15 -9.37 9.15
C PHE A 93 -18.69 -10.64 8.42
N VAL A 94 -18.04 -10.45 7.28
CA VAL A 94 -17.45 -11.55 6.52
C VAL A 94 -15.94 -11.32 6.37
N VAL A 95 -15.13 -12.32 6.69
CA VAL A 95 -13.71 -12.39 6.40
C VAL A 95 -13.49 -13.12 5.08
N VAL A 96 -12.73 -12.53 4.17
CA VAL A 96 -12.32 -13.15 2.90
C VAL A 96 -10.80 -13.28 2.86
N SER A 97 -10.30 -14.47 2.54
CA SER A 97 -8.86 -14.76 2.59
C SER A 97 -8.39 -15.54 1.38
N ASN A 98 -7.11 -15.32 0.98
CA ASN A 98 -6.38 -16.23 0.10
C ASN A 98 -6.21 -17.60 0.77
N HIS A 99 -5.89 -18.64 -0.02
CA HIS A 99 -5.84 -20.02 0.44
C HIS A 99 -4.51 -20.73 0.10
N PRO A 100 -3.36 -20.27 0.67
CA PRO A 100 -2.04 -20.71 0.22
C PRO A 100 -1.63 -22.11 0.70
N PHE A 101 -2.20 -22.64 1.80
CA PHE A 101 -1.69 -23.87 2.45
C PHE A 101 -2.63 -25.06 2.37
N GLY A 102 -3.95 -24.83 2.27
CA GLY A 102 -4.96 -25.86 2.05
C GLY A 102 -5.54 -26.51 3.31
N GLY A 103 -5.66 -25.76 4.41
CA GLY A 103 -6.36 -26.24 5.61
C GLY A 103 -5.88 -25.62 6.91
N ILE A 104 -4.56 -25.55 7.15
CA ILE A 104 -4.04 -25.03 8.41
C ILE A 104 -4.37 -23.54 8.62
N GLU A 105 -4.43 -22.76 7.54
CA GLU A 105 -4.82 -21.35 7.62
C GLU A 105 -6.25 -21.14 8.10
N GLY A 106 -7.14 -22.08 7.87
CA GLY A 106 -8.48 -22.06 8.45
C GLY A 106 -8.44 -22.18 9.96
N VAL A 107 -7.65 -23.10 10.49
CA VAL A 107 -7.44 -23.29 11.93
C VAL A 107 -6.76 -22.07 12.55
N MET A 108 -5.71 -21.56 11.88
CA MET A 108 -5.00 -20.35 12.32
C MET A 108 -5.91 -19.11 12.31
N LEU A 109 -6.75 -18.96 11.29
CA LEU A 109 -7.70 -17.86 11.18
C LEU A 109 -8.76 -17.93 12.28
N LEU A 110 -9.28 -19.14 12.57
CA LEU A 110 -10.19 -19.36 13.68
C LEU A 110 -9.55 -18.95 15.02
N SER A 111 -8.34 -19.41 15.30
CA SER A 111 -7.60 -19.06 16.50
C SER A 111 -7.38 -17.54 16.63
N ALA A 112 -6.94 -16.89 15.55
CA ALA A 112 -6.62 -15.45 15.57
C ALA A 112 -7.88 -14.59 15.78
N ILE A 113 -8.94 -14.83 15.00
CA ILE A 113 -10.13 -13.96 15.00
C ILE A 113 -11.06 -14.27 16.17
N ALA A 114 -11.21 -15.54 16.57
CA ALA A 114 -12.06 -15.88 17.71
C ALA A 114 -11.56 -15.34 19.07
N LYS A 115 -10.33 -14.85 19.14
CA LYS A 115 -9.83 -14.07 20.29
C LYS A 115 -10.56 -12.74 20.45
N VAL A 116 -10.96 -12.14 19.35
CA VAL A 116 -11.69 -10.85 19.30
C VAL A 116 -13.20 -11.08 19.20
N ARG A 117 -13.62 -12.10 18.42
CA ARG A 117 -15.03 -12.45 18.13
C ARG A 117 -15.24 -13.96 18.34
N PRO A 118 -15.62 -14.37 19.55
CA PRO A 118 -15.83 -15.80 19.89
C PRO A 118 -16.91 -16.50 19.05
N ASP A 119 -17.83 -15.74 18.48
CA ASP A 119 -18.88 -16.19 17.57
C ASP A 119 -18.38 -16.48 16.14
N PHE A 120 -17.11 -16.20 15.82
CA PHE A 120 -16.56 -16.39 14.49
C PHE A 120 -16.54 -17.86 14.06
N LYS A 121 -17.12 -18.13 12.88
CA LYS A 121 -17.14 -19.46 12.25
C LYS A 121 -16.61 -19.38 10.82
N LEU A 122 -16.27 -20.52 10.24
CA LEU A 122 -15.74 -20.64 8.88
C LEU A 122 -16.65 -21.46 7.97
N MET A 123 -16.71 -21.07 6.69
CA MET A 123 -17.16 -22.00 5.66
C MET A 123 -15.99 -22.92 5.28
N ALA A 124 -16.15 -24.21 5.45
CA ALA A 124 -15.10 -25.18 5.18
C ALA A 124 -15.60 -26.35 4.33
N ASN A 125 -14.66 -26.98 3.62
CA ASN A 125 -14.92 -28.25 2.96
C ASN A 125 -15.41 -29.27 3.99
N PHE A 126 -16.38 -30.12 3.58
CA PHE A 126 -16.95 -31.13 4.43
C PHE A 126 -15.91 -32.04 5.11
N ILE A 127 -14.71 -32.22 4.52
CA ILE A 127 -13.62 -33.03 5.11
C ILE A 127 -13.16 -32.43 6.44
N LEU A 128 -12.96 -31.12 6.51
CA LEU A 128 -12.57 -30.44 7.76
C LEU A 128 -13.70 -30.41 8.78
N ALA A 129 -14.94 -30.36 8.32
CA ALA A 129 -16.12 -30.45 9.18
C ALA A 129 -16.32 -31.84 9.83
N HIS A 130 -15.57 -32.87 9.40
CA HIS A 130 -15.54 -34.19 10.04
C HIS A 130 -14.57 -34.28 11.23
N ILE A 131 -13.78 -33.23 11.52
CA ILE A 131 -13.04 -33.17 12.77
C ILE A 131 -14.02 -32.87 13.90
N PRO A 132 -14.30 -33.84 14.81
CA PRO A 132 -15.37 -33.69 15.79
C PRO A 132 -15.24 -32.44 16.65
N ASN A 133 -13.99 -32.10 17.04
CA ASN A 133 -13.66 -30.99 17.90
C ASN A 133 -13.87 -29.60 17.26
N LEU A 134 -13.94 -29.52 15.93
CA LEU A 134 -14.15 -28.28 15.19
C LEU A 134 -15.54 -28.18 14.53
N LYS A 135 -16.39 -29.21 14.68
CA LYS A 135 -17.68 -29.29 13.99
C LYS A 135 -18.57 -28.05 14.17
N GLU A 136 -18.59 -27.49 15.37
CA GLU A 136 -19.41 -26.31 15.69
C GLU A 136 -18.84 -24.99 15.12
N CYS A 137 -17.56 -25.00 14.73
CA CYS A 137 -16.87 -23.83 14.15
C CYS A 137 -17.02 -23.75 12.64
N PHE A 138 -17.62 -24.75 11.99
CA PHE A 138 -17.68 -24.83 10.54
C PHE A 138 -19.10 -24.95 9.98
N PHE A 139 -19.36 -24.22 8.91
CA PHE A 139 -20.46 -24.48 7.99
C PHE A 139 -19.92 -25.31 6.82
N SER A 140 -20.40 -26.55 6.71
CA SER A 140 -19.97 -27.48 5.66
C SER A 140 -20.49 -27.06 4.30
N VAL A 141 -19.59 -26.94 3.33
CA VAL A 141 -19.89 -26.71 1.92
C VAL A 141 -19.18 -27.76 1.06
N ASN A 142 -19.82 -28.16 -0.04
CA ASN A 142 -19.22 -29.09 -0.99
C ASN A 142 -18.62 -28.29 -2.16
N PRO A 143 -17.29 -28.25 -2.35
CA PRO A 143 -16.66 -27.58 -3.48
C PRO A 143 -16.85 -28.36 -4.81
N PHE A 144 -17.32 -29.63 -4.75
CA PHE A 144 -17.48 -30.49 -5.92
C PHE A 144 -18.96 -30.62 -6.30
N GLU A 145 -19.57 -29.60 -6.93
CA GLU A 145 -21.00 -29.56 -7.32
C GLU A 145 -21.49 -30.72 -8.20
N LYS A 146 -20.59 -31.55 -8.74
CA LYS A 146 -20.91 -32.59 -9.73
C LYS A 146 -21.40 -33.93 -9.12
N ASN A 147 -21.41 -34.09 -7.80
CA ASN A 147 -21.79 -35.36 -7.19
C ASN A 147 -23.15 -35.27 -6.49
N PRO A 148 -24.21 -35.96 -7.02
CA PRO A 148 -25.59 -35.87 -6.49
C PRO A 148 -25.77 -36.37 -5.06
N GLU A 149 -24.85 -37.17 -4.55
CA GLU A 149 -24.90 -37.72 -3.17
C GLU A 149 -24.61 -36.69 -2.09
N TRP A 150 -24.17 -35.48 -2.46
CA TRP A 150 -23.65 -34.46 -1.55
C TRP A 150 -24.59 -33.26 -1.42
N LYS A 151 -25.85 -33.54 -1.06
CA LYS A 151 -26.91 -32.52 -0.87
C LYS A 151 -26.66 -31.53 0.30
N SER A 152 -25.54 -31.62 1.01
CA SER A 152 -25.31 -30.88 2.26
C SER A 152 -24.96 -29.39 2.10
N SER A 153 -24.56 -28.92 0.91
CA SER A 153 -24.13 -27.51 0.68
C SER A 153 -25.21 -26.47 0.94
N VAL A 154 -26.48 -26.79 0.62
CA VAL A 154 -27.60 -25.84 0.80
C VAL A 154 -27.85 -25.54 2.27
N GLY A 155 -27.75 -26.54 3.14
CA GLY A 155 -27.90 -26.38 4.60
C GLY A 155 -26.77 -25.54 5.20
N GLY A 156 -25.52 -25.80 4.81
CA GLY A 156 -24.36 -25.05 5.25
C GLY A 156 -24.39 -23.57 4.82
N ILE A 157 -24.76 -23.31 3.56
CA ILE A 157 -24.90 -21.94 3.05
C ILE A 157 -26.03 -21.19 3.77
N LYS A 158 -27.20 -21.81 3.95
CA LYS A 158 -28.31 -21.21 4.70
C LYS A 158 -27.90 -20.87 6.15
N GLY A 159 -27.26 -21.82 6.83
CA GLY A 159 -26.75 -21.61 8.19
C GLY A 159 -25.74 -20.48 8.27
N ALA A 160 -24.83 -20.38 7.30
CA ALA A 160 -23.84 -19.30 7.23
C ALA A 160 -24.50 -17.91 7.03
N ILE A 161 -25.50 -17.82 6.13
CA ILE A 161 -26.25 -16.58 5.88
C ILE A 161 -27.02 -16.16 7.15
N GLN A 162 -27.68 -17.11 7.79
CA GLN A 162 -28.42 -16.87 9.04
C GLN A 162 -27.47 -16.39 10.16
N HIS A 163 -26.31 -17.03 10.30
CA HIS A 163 -25.28 -16.67 11.27
C HIS A 163 -24.81 -15.21 11.13
N ILE A 164 -24.57 -14.76 9.89
CA ILE A 164 -24.26 -13.35 9.62
C ILE A 164 -25.43 -12.43 9.98
N ALA A 165 -26.68 -12.82 9.62
CA ALA A 165 -27.87 -12.02 9.89
C ALA A 165 -28.16 -11.89 11.40
N GLU A 166 -27.72 -12.86 12.20
CA GLU A 166 -27.77 -12.83 13.68
C GLU A 166 -26.67 -11.93 14.29
N GLY A 167 -25.84 -11.28 13.48
CA GLY A 167 -24.80 -10.38 13.95
C GLY A 167 -23.45 -11.03 14.19
N ASN A 168 -23.23 -12.23 13.68
CA ASN A 168 -22.03 -13.02 13.93
C ASN A 168 -20.98 -12.93 12.80
N GLY A 169 -19.75 -13.37 13.08
CA GLY A 169 -18.63 -13.35 12.12
C GLY A 169 -18.52 -14.64 11.30
N LEU A 170 -18.30 -14.50 9.98
CA LEU A 170 -18.09 -15.61 9.07
C LEU A 170 -16.80 -15.46 8.26
N GLY A 171 -15.95 -16.49 8.24
CA GLY A 171 -14.78 -16.57 7.37
C GLY A 171 -15.02 -17.46 6.15
N VAL A 172 -14.49 -17.03 5.01
CA VAL A 172 -14.60 -17.78 3.75
C VAL A 172 -13.26 -17.72 2.99
N PHE A 173 -12.96 -18.81 2.26
CA PHE A 173 -11.88 -18.90 1.29
C PHE A 173 -12.51 -18.96 -0.12
N PRO A 174 -12.72 -17.80 -0.78
CA PRO A 174 -13.59 -17.76 -1.96
C PRO A 174 -13.02 -18.46 -3.20
N ALA A 175 -11.73 -18.81 -3.20
CA ALA A 175 -11.10 -19.60 -4.25
C ALA A 175 -11.64 -21.05 -4.29
N GLY A 176 -12.09 -21.57 -3.13
CA GLY A 176 -12.61 -22.93 -3.01
C GLY A 176 -11.55 -24.03 -3.06
N GLU A 177 -10.33 -23.73 -3.45
CA GLU A 177 -9.18 -24.63 -3.47
C GLU A 177 -7.88 -23.89 -3.11
N VAL A 178 -6.84 -24.67 -2.79
CA VAL A 178 -5.51 -24.15 -2.45
C VAL A 178 -4.87 -23.45 -3.64
N SER A 179 -4.11 -22.38 -3.37
CA SER A 179 -3.37 -21.62 -4.38
C SER A 179 -2.40 -22.52 -5.17
N ARG A 180 -2.35 -22.34 -6.50
CA ARG A 180 -1.58 -23.15 -7.45
C ARG A 180 -0.89 -22.27 -8.49
N TYR A 181 -0.01 -22.87 -9.29
CA TYR A 181 0.56 -22.22 -10.47
C TYR A 181 -0.44 -22.24 -11.63
N HIS A 182 -0.86 -21.08 -12.11
CA HIS A 182 -1.80 -20.91 -13.24
C HIS A 182 -1.14 -20.25 -14.45
N GLY A 183 0.08 -20.67 -14.81
CA GLY A 183 0.87 -20.11 -15.91
C GLY A 183 1.80 -18.96 -15.50
N HIS A 184 1.84 -18.62 -14.22
CA HIS A 184 2.77 -17.65 -13.61
C HIS A 184 3.89 -18.36 -12.85
N ASP A 185 4.98 -17.63 -12.54
CA ASP A 185 6.13 -18.16 -11.78
C ASP A 185 5.87 -18.21 -10.25
N TYR A 186 4.67 -17.90 -9.83
CA TYR A 186 4.25 -17.93 -8.43
C TYR A 186 2.86 -18.57 -8.26
N PRO A 187 2.58 -19.21 -7.10
CA PRO A 187 1.26 -19.74 -6.83
C PRO A 187 0.30 -18.64 -6.40
N GLU A 188 -0.93 -18.73 -6.89
CA GLU A 188 -2.03 -17.84 -6.55
C GLU A 188 -3.36 -18.57 -6.52
N ASP A 189 -4.38 -17.95 -5.93
CA ASP A 189 -5.74 -18.45 -5.97
C ASP A 189 -6.32 -18.37 -7.38
N LEU A 190 -7.16 -19.32 -7.72
CA LEU A 190 -8.09 -19.18 -8.84
C LEU A 190 -8.97 -17.92 -8.67
N PRO A 191 -9.59 -17.45 -9.76
CA PRO A 191 -10.61 -16.41 -9.65
C PRO A 191 -11.64 -16.77 -8.58
N TRP A 192 -11.89 -15.85 -7.68
CA TRP A 192 -12.81 -16.08 -6.57
C TRP A 192 -14.26 -16.29 -7.03
N ALA A 193 -14.98 -17.15 -6.35
CA ALA A 193 -16.32 -17.60 -6.74
C ALA A 193 -17.34 -16.44 -6.73
N THR A 194 -18.01 -16.24 -7.87
CA THR A 194 -19.04 -15.21 -8.05
C THR A 194 -20.28 -15.43 -7.17
N SER A 195 -20.60 -16.68 -6.83
CA SER A 195 -21.68 -17.04 -5.90
C SER A 195 -21.41 -16.53 -4.49
N ILE A 196 -20.16 -16.62 -4.02
CA ILE A 196 -19.74 -16.09 -2.71
C ILE A 196 -19.82 -14.57 -2.73
N ALA A 197 -19.30 -13.90 -3.78
CA ALA A 197 -19.40 -12.45 -3.92
C ALA A 197 -20.86 -11.96 -3.90
N ARG A 198 -21.77 -12.67 -4.55
CA ARG A 198 -23.21 -12.35 -4.53
C ARG A 198 -23.81 -12.48 -3.12
N ASN A 199 -23.47 -13.54 -2.40
CA ASN A 199 -23.94 -13.74 -1.03
C ASN A 199 -23.41 -12.67 -0.08
N ILE A 200 -22.15 -12.27 -0.22
CA ILE A 200 -21.53 -11.17 0.53
C ILE A 200 -22.28 -9.85 0.25
N LYS A 201 -22.54 -9.53 -1.03
CA LYS A 201 -23.30 -8.33 -1.39
C LYS A 201 -24.69 -8.31 -0.77
N ASN A 202 -25.39 -9.44 -0.80
CA ASN A 202 -26.73 -9.59 -0.24
C ASN A 202 -26.75 -9.52 1.29
N ALA A 203 -25.69 -9.97 1.96
CA ALA A 203 -25.56 -9.90 3.41
C ALA A 203 -25.45 -8.45 3.91
N ASN A 204 -24.99 -7.53 3.08
CA ASN A 204 -24.88 -6.09 3.38
C ASN A 204 -24.15 -5.78 4.70
N VAL A 205 -23.05 -6.49 4.97
CA VAL A 205 -22.21 -6.34 6.15
C VAL A 205 -20.78 -5.97 5.74
N PRO A 206 -19.95 -5.44 6.68
CA PRO A 206 -18.54 -5.20 6.42
C PRO A 206 -17.80 -6.47 5.98
N VAL A 207 -16.88 -6.33 5.01
CA VAL A 207 -15.99 -7.41 4.54
C VAL A 207 -14.56 -7.10 4.95
N ILE A 208 -13.93 -8.04 5.64
CA ILE A 208 -12.56 -7.92 6.13
C ILE A 208 -11.64 -8.71 5.18
N PRO A 209 -10.82 -8.04 4.36
CA PRO A 209 -9.83 -8.71 3.54
C PRO A 209 -8.68 -9.21 4.41
N VAL A 210 -8.25 -10.44 4.17
CA VAL A 210 -7.15 -11.09 4.89
C VAL A 210 -6.18 -11.70 3.88
N PHE A 211 -4.90 -11.64 4.20
CA PHE A 211 -3.84 -12.24 3.41
C PHE A 211 -2.86 -13.03 4.28
N TRP A 212 -2.60 -14.27 3.89
CA TRP A 212 -1.55 -15.11 4.43
C TRP A 212 -0.33 -15.07 3.52
N GLU A 213 0.81 -14.68 4.06
CA GLU A 213 2.08 -14.81 3.36
C GLU A 213 2.55 -16.27 3.35
N GLY A 214 2.99 -16.73 2.20
CA GLY A 214 3.65 -18.02 2.09
C GLY A 214 3.11 -18.90 0.97
N ARG A 215 3.65 -20.12 0.95
CA ARG A 215 3.31 -21.12 -0.07
C ARG A 215 3.61 -22.52 0.44
N ASN A 216 3.10 -23.52 -0.25
CA ASN A 216 3.46 -24.92 -0.04
C ASN A 216 4.86 -25.24 -0.61
N SER A 217 5.35 -26.44 -0.37
CA SER A 217 6.66 -26.86 -0.83
C SER A 217 6.75 -26.94 -2.36
N LYS A 218 7.96 -26.76 -2.92
CA LYS A 218 8.19 -26.94 -4.37
C LYS A 218 7.74 -28.32 -4.85
N LEU A 219 7.88 -29.34 -3.99
CA LEU A 219 7.48 -30.71 -4.31
C LEU A 219 5.94 -30.86 -4.34
N PHE A 220 5.19 -30.10 -3.52
CA PHE A 220 3.72 -30.03 -3.62
C PHE A 220 3.33 -29.60 -5.05
N TYR A 221 3.86 -28.48 -5.52
CA TYR A 221 3.52 -27.95 -6.84
C TYR A 221 4.01 -28.84 -7.99
N ALA A 222 5.17 -29.49 -7.84
CA ALA A 222 5.67 -30.44 -8.85
C ALA A 222 4.74 -31.64 -9.01
N VAL A 223 4.25 -32.19 -7.91
CA VAL A 223 3.30 -33.32 -7.90
C VAL A 223 1.93 -32.90 -8.40
N ASP A 224 1.49 -31.69 -8.02
CA ASP A 224 0.23 -31.11 -8.44
C ASP A 224 0.13 -30.89 -9.96
N LYS A 225 1.25 -30.49 -10.58
CA LYS A 225 1.35 -30.38 -12.06
C LYS A 225 1.15 -31.72 -12.78
N ILE A 226 1.49 -32.85 -12.15
CA ILE A 226 1.27 -34.18 -12.71
C ILE A 226 -0.22 -34.53 -12.65
N HIS A 227 -0.82 -34.38 -11.47
CA HIS A 227 -2.27 -34.61 -11.28
C HIS A 227 -2.78 -33.90 -10.02
N PRO A 228 -3.86 -33.09 -10.10
CA PRO A 228 -4.40 -32.33 -8.97
C PRO A 228 -4.80 -33.17 -7.75
N MET A 229 -5.29 -34.41 -7.95
CA MET A 229 -5.60 -35.31 -6.82
C MET A 229 -4.36 -35.73 -6.03
N LEU A 230 -3.21 -35.87 -6.68
CA LEU A 230 -1.95 -36.17 -6.00
C LEU A 230 -1.46 -34.97 -5.18
N GLY A 231 -1.65 -33.75 -5.69
CA GLY A 231 -1.42 -32.52 -4.96
C GLY A 231 -2.32 -32.46 -3.71
N THR A 232 -3.61 -32.69 -3.86
CA THR A 232 -4.59 -32.70 -2.74
C THR A 232 -4.23 -33.76 -1.68
N ALA A 233 -3.88 -34.98 -2.08
CA ALA A 233 -3.43 -36.03 -1.15
C ALA A 233 -2.15 -35.60 -0.38
N ARG A 234 -1.27 -34.80 -1.01
CA ARG A 234 -0.04 -34.31 -0.39
C ARG A 234 -0.27 -33.22 0.66
N LEU A 235 -1.42 -32.56 0.71
CA LEU A 235 -1.73 -31.51 1.71
C LEU A 235 -1.54 -32.00 3.14
N THR A 236 -1.75 -33.29 3.42
CA THR A 236 -1.48 -33.90 4.73
C THR A 236 0.00 -33.81 5.13
N LYS A 237 0.92 -33.96 4.15
CA LYS A 237 2.36 -33.74 4.38
C LYS A 237 2.72 -32.29 4.52
N GLU A 238 2.08 -31.43 3.72
CA GLU A 238 2.30 -29.98 3.82
C GLU A 238 1.88 -29.46 5.19
N LEU A 239 0.78 -29.96 5.76
CA LEU A 239 0.38 -29.67 7.15
C LEU A 239 1.52 -29.98 8.14
N ILE A 240 2.10 -31.17 8.07
CA ILE A 240 3.20 -31.58 8.97
C ILE A 240 4.45 -30.74 8.73
N ASN A 241 4.72 -30.32 7.49
CA ASN A 241 5.88 -29.51 7.15
C ASN A 241 5.79 -28.07 7.67
N LYS A 242 4.64 -27.63 8.19
CA LYS A 242 4.43 -26.30 8.79
C LYS A 242 4.80 -26.25 10.27
N HIS A 243 5.34 -27.32 10.83
CA HIS A 243 5.82 -27.36 12.22
C HIS A 243 6.91 -26.30 12.44
N ASP A 244 6.91 -25.68 13.63
CA ASP A 244 7.88 -24.66 14.05
C ASP A 244 8.00 -23.48 13.06
N THR A 245 6.86 -23.05 12.49
CA THR A 245 6.83 -21.98 11.48
C THR A 245 6.10 -20.74 12.03
N CYS A 246 6.66 -19.55 11.75
CA CYS A 246 5.99 -18.29 11.94
C CYS A 246 5.27 -17.89 10.65
N PHE A 247 3.96 -17.60 10.75
CA PHE A 247 3.12 -17.17 9.63
C PHE A 247 2.72 -15.71 9.79
N ASN A 248 2.99 -14.92 8.76
CA ASN A 248 2.55 -13.54 8.70
C ASN A 248 1.09 -13.49 8.25
N LEU A 249 0.25 -12.87 9.09
CA LEU A 249 -1.16 -12.63 8.82
C LEU A 249 -1.41 -11.14 8.67
N GLN A 250 -1.90 -10.73 7.50
CA GLN A 250 -2.31 -9.35 7.26
C GLN A 250 -3.83 -9.24 7.29
N ILE A 251 -4.37 -8.36 8.12
CA ILE A 251 -5.80 -8.06 8.24
C ILE A 251 -6.04 -6.63 7.80
N GLY A 252 -6.75 -6.47 6.68
CA GLY A 252 -7.02 -5.16 6.08
C GLY A 252 -8.18 -4.42 6.73
N LYS A 253 -8.27 -3.12 6.44
CA LYS A 253 -9.43 -2.31 6.87
C LYS A 253 -10.73 -2.79 6.25
N PRO A 254 -11.85 -2.73 6.99
CA PRO A 254 -13.15 -3.19 6.53
C PRO A 254 -13.56 -2.54 5.20
N ILE A 255 -13.97 -3.34 4.24
CA ILE A 255 -14.66 -2.90 3.03
C ILE A 255 -16.12 -2.71 3.41
N LEU A 256 -16.60 -1.49 3.36
CA LEU A 256 -17.95 -1.15 3.82
C LEU A 256 -19.03 -1.59 2.80
N PRO A 257 -20.27 -1.86 3.23
CA PRO A 257 -21.36 -2.23 2.33
C PRO A 257 -21.57 -1.25 1.17
N ALA A 258 -21.43 0.05 1.42
CA ALA A 258 -21.52 1.08 0.37
C ALA A 258 -20.45 0.92 -0.72
N GLU A 259 -19.24 0.47 -0.34
CA GLU A 259 -18.13 0.21 -1.27
C GLU A 259 -18.38 -1.10 -2.06
N VAL A 260 -18.86 -2.15 -1.40
CA VAL A 260 -19.32 -3.39 -2.04
C VAL A 260 -20.43 -3.12 -3.04
N GLY A 261 -21.36 -2.22 -2.69
CA GLY A 261 -22.48 -1.80 -3.52
C GLY A 261 -22.11 -1.19 -4.87
N LEU A 262 -20.91 -0.59 -5.00
CA LEU A 262 -20.42 0.01 -6.25
C LEU A 262 -20.18 -1.02 -7.37
N TYR A 263 -20.11 -2.31 -7.04
CA TYR A 263 -19.88 -3.40 -8.00
C TYR A 263 -21.18 -4.14 -8.26
N GLU A 264 -21.85 -3.84 -9.39
CA GLU A 264 -23.09 -4.52 -9.77
C GLU A 264 -22.84 -5.96 -10.25
N ASN A 265 -21.76 -6.15 -11.02
CA ASN A 265 -21.36 -7.44 -11.54
C ASN A 265 -20.65 -8.29 -10.46
N PRO A 266 -21.20 -9.47 -10.09
CA PRO A 266 -20.59 -10.35 -9.08
C PRO A 266 -19.17 -10.82 -9.44
N LYS A 267 -18.82 -10.89 -10.74
CA LYS A 267 -17.46 -11.24 -11.19
C LYS A 267 -16.49 -10.12 -10.85
N GLU A 268 -16.87 -8.88 -11.08
CA GLU A 268 -16.05 -7.70 -10.72
C GLU A 268 -15.92 -7.56 -9.20
N LEU A 269 -17.00 -7.79 -8.46
CA LEU A 269 -16.93 -7.79 -6.99
C LEU A 269 -15.97 -8.87 -6.48
N ALA A 270 -16.05 -10.09 -7.01
CA ALA A 270 -15.13 -11.17 -6.65
C ALA A 270 -13.67 -10.79 -6.93
N ALA A 271 -13.39 -10.21 -8.10
CA ALA A 271 -12.07 -9.71 -8.46
C ALA A 271 -11.60 -8.58 -7.54
N TYR A 272 -12.50 -7.66 -7.17
CA TYR A 272 -12.20 -6.58 -6.24
C TYR A 272 -11.84 -7.10 -4.85
N LEU A 273 -12.65 -7.99 -4.28
CA LEU A 273 -12.39 -8.58 -2.96
C LEU A 273 -11.06 -9.36 -2.95
N ARG A 274 -10.77 -10.12 -4.02
CA ARG A 274 -9.49 -10.82 -4.19
C ARG A 274 -8.34 -9.82 -4.24
N SER A 275 -8.45 -8.77 -5.04
CA SER A 275 -7.40 -7.75 -5.17
C SER A 275 -7.17 -6.98 -3.88
N ARG A 276 -8.21 -6.71 -3.08
CA ARG A 276 -8.10 -6.11 -1.75
C ARG A 276 -7.37 -7.02 -0.75
N SER A 277 -7.56 -8.33 -0.85
CA SER A 277 -6.82 -9.31 -0.05
C SER A 277 -5.34 -9.37 -0.49
N TYR A 278 -5.07 -9.55 -1.77
CA TYR A 278 -3.70 -9.64 -2.29
C TYR A 278 -2.89 -8.33 -2.15
N ALA A 279 -3.54 -7.17 -2.17
CA ALA A 279 -2.89 -5.89 -1.94
C ALA A 279 -2.25 -5.78 -0.54
N LEU A 280 -2.73 -6.56 0.43
CA LEU A 280 -2.15 -6.61 1.79
C LEU A 280 -0.73 -7.19 1.80
N GLU A 281 -0.31 -7.92 0.75
CA GLU A 281 1.08 -8.38 0.59
C GLU A 281 2.06 -7.19 0.63
N ALA A 282 1.65 -6.03 0.14
CA ALA A 282 2.46 -4.81 0.15
C ALA A 282 2.75 -4.26 1.57
N ASN A 283 1.95 -4.63 2.56
CA ASN A 283 2.13 -4.17 3.95
C ASN A 283 3.09 -5.06 4.75
N ILE A 284 3.58 -6.15 4.15
CA ILE A 284 4.55 -7.02 4.80
C ILE A 284 5.93 -6.37 4.68
N PRO A 285 6.65 -6.12 5.79
CA PRO A 285 7.97 -5.53 5.74
C PRO A 285 8.88 -6.35 4.82
N SER A 286 9.36 -5.75 3.75
CA SER A 286 10.31 -6.40 2.85
C SER A 286 11.58 -6.71 3.63
N LYS A 287 12.07 -7.95 3.57
CA LYS A 287 13.39 -8.32 4.12
C LYS A 287 14.55 -7.56 3.46
N SER A 288 14.27 -6.85 2.36
CA SER A 288 15.23 -6.06 1.58
C SER A 288 15.23 -4.56 1.90
N VAL A 289 14.32 -4.07 2.74
CA VAL A 289 14.43 -2.72 3.33
C VAL A 289 15.37 -2.79 4.54
N GLU A 290 16.56 -3.35 4.35
CA GLU A 290 17.70 -2.87 5.12
C GLU A 290 17.84 -1.39 4.73
N LYS A 291 17.56 -0.50 5.71
CA LYS A 291 17.96 0.90 5.61
C LYS A 291 19.38 0.87 5.08
N SER A 292 19.61 1.43 3.90
CA SER A 292 20.93 1.43 3.30
C SER A 292 21.93 1.84 4.38
N ASN A 293 22.86 0.96 4.75
CA ASN A 293 23.94 1.24 5.71
C ASN A 293 24.99 2.19 5.07
N VAL A 294 24.55 3.11 4.20
CA VAL A 294 25.39 4.19 3.71
C VAL A 294 25.70 5.06 4.92
N LYS A 295 26.96 5.08 5.31
CA LYS A 295 27.43 5.91 6.42
C LYS A 295 27.13 7.39 6.08
N GLN A 296 26.07 7.91 6.69
CA GLN A 296 25.70 9.32 6.50
C GLN A 296 26.71 10.20 7.23
N ALA A 297 27.10 11.31 6.60
CA ALA A 297 27.88 12.34 7.26
C ALA A 297 27.07 13.00 8.38
N GLU A 298 27.74 13.51 9.41
CA GLU A 298 27.10 14.35 10.42
C GLU A 298 26.61 15.64 9.76
N ILE A 299 25.40 16.08 10.08
CA ILE A 299 24.82 17.32 9.57
C ILE A 299 25.59 18.49 10.22
N ASP A 300 25.94 19.51 9.43
CA ASP A 300 26.67 20.68 9.91
C ASP A 300 25.90 21.40 11.03
N ALA A 301 26.64 22.13 11.86
CA ALA A 301 26.07 22.95 12.93
C ALA A 301 25.21 24.11 12.34
N PRO A 302 24.18 24.57 13.07
CA PRO A 302 23.41 25.75 12.67
C PRO A 302 24.26 26.97 12.45
N THR A 303 23.92 27.79 11.45
CA THR A 303 24.61 29.04 11.13
C THR A 303 24.39 30.08 12.23
N ASP A 304 25.39 30.91 12.49
CA ASP A 304 25.29 32.00 13.46
C ASP A 304 24.18 32.98 13.07
N LEU A 305 23.30 33.25 14.03
CA LEU A 305 22.12 34.09 13.83
C LEU A 305 22.51 35.53 13.42
N SER A 306 23.61 36.10 13.97
CA SER A 306 24.03 37.46 13.67
C SER A 306 24.46 37.64 12.22
N LEU A 307 25.05 36.59 11.62
CA LEU A 307 25.43 36.60 10.20
C LEU A 307 24.20 36.53 9.31
N MET A 308 23.22 35.68 9.67
CA MET A 308 21.98 35.60 8.92
C MET A 308 21.16 36.90 8.98
N LEU A 309 21.08 37.55 10.15
CA LEU A 309 20.37 38.82 10.30
C LEU A 309 21.03 39.95 9.50
N ALA A 310 22.37 39.98 9.45
CA ALA A 310 23.12 40.97 8.64
C ALA A 310 22.82 40.77 7.13
N GLU A 311 22.75 39.53 6.65
CA GLU A 311 22.38 39.24 5.27
C GLU A 311 20.94 39.63 4.97
N LEU A 312 19.98 39.29 5.86
CA LEU A 312 18.58 39.69 5.70
C LEU A 312 18.41 41.20 5.55
N GLU A 313 19.09 41.98 6.37
CA GLU A 313 19.05 43.45 6.27
C GLU A 313 19.63 43.93 4.93
N ALA A 314 20.78 43.36 4.49
CA ALA A 314 21.43 43.72 3.23
C ALA A 314 20.56 43.43 1.98
N ILE A 315 19.77 42.36 2.01
CA ILE A 315 18.94 41.98 0.86
C ILE A 315 17.52 42.55 0.90
N ARG A 316 17.12 43.19 2.01
CA ARG A 316 15.72 43.55 2.28
C ARG A 316 15.06 44.33 1.14
N GLU A 317 15.69 45.37 0.63
CA GLU A 317 15.10 46.18 -0.44
C GLU A 317 14.94 45.44 -1.77
N LYS A 318 15.90 44.56 -2.10
CA LYS A 318 15.98 43.89 -3.39
C LYS A 318 15.14 42.59 -3.42
N SER A 319 15.15 41.85 -2.32
CA SER A 319 14.72 40.43 -2.29
C SER A 319 13.41 40.20 -1.56
N PHE A 320 12.88 41.18 -0.83
CA PHE A 320 11.64 41.05 -0.09
C PHE A 320 10.45 40.89 -1.04
N LEU A 321 9.57 39.92 -0.75
CA LEU A 321 8.32 39.65 -1.47
C LEU A 321 7.13 40.21 -0.70
N TYR A 322 6.88 39.68 0.49
CA TYR A 322 5.76 40.09 1.34
C TYR A 322 6.02 39.72 2.81
N SER A 323 5.20 40.31 3.69
CA SER A 323 5.10 39.96 5.11
C SER A 323 3.67 39.54 5.45
N THR A 324 3.51 38.49 6.25
CA THR A 324 2.20 38.04 6.74
C THR A 324 2.36 37.35 8.10
N ALA A 325 1.57 37.77 9.08
CA ALA A 325 1.69 37.32 10.47
C ALA A 325 3.14 37.52 10.99
N ASN A 326 3.81 36.44 11.39
CA ASN A 326 5.18 36.47 11.89
C ASN A 326 6.20 36.04 10.82
N TYR A 327 5.85 36.06 9.55
CA TYR A 327 6.70 35.56 8.48
C TYR A 327 6.98 36.61 7.42
N ASP A 328 8.25 36.74 7.07
CA ASP A 328 8.72 37.49 5.92
C ASP A 328 9.17 36.52 4.83
N CYS A 329 8.74 36.74 3.59
CA CYS A 329 9.16 35.95 2.43
C CYS A 329 10.16 36.72 1.57
N TYR A 330 11.24 36.05 1.17
CA TYR A 330 12.32 36.62 0.37
C TYR A 330 12.56 35.78 -0.88
N LEU A 331 13.01 36.41 -1.97
CA LEU A 331 13.58 35.79 -3.17
C LEU A 331 14.97 36.34 -3.42
N ALA A 332 16.02 35.58 -3.12
CA ALA A 332 17.39 36.04 -3.18
C ALA A 332 18.26 35.18 -4.11
N ASP A 333 19.27 35.80 -4.69
CA ASP A 333 20.37 35.09 -5.35
C ASP A 333 21.28 34.46 -4.29
N SER A 334 21.64 33.18 -4.44
CA SER A 334 22.46 32.45 -3.44
C SER A 334 23.79 33.15 -3.11
N LYS A 335 24.38 33.84 -4.09
CA LYS A 335 25.64 34.61 -3.91
C LYS A 335 25.50 35.78 -2.95
N ASP A 336 24.30 36.35 -2.80
CA ASP A 336 24.01 37.49 -1.94
C ASP A 336 23.71 37.08 -0.48
N ILE A 337 23.55 35.75 -0.23
CA ILE A 337 23.14 35.18 1.05
C ILE A 337 23.96 33.95 1.47
N PRO A 338 25.29 33.99 1.47
CA PRO A 338 26.12 32.79 1.70
C PRO A 338 25.86 32.10 3.05
N ASN A 339 25.60 32.87 4.13
CA ASN A 339 25.31 32.30 5.45
C ASN A 339 23.88 31.73 5.52
N LEU A 340 22.89 32.43 5.00
CA LEU A 340 21.51 31.89 4.85
C LEU A 340 21.51 30.69 3.93
N MET A 341 22.31 30.67 2.86
CA MET A 341 22.40 29.50 1.96
C MET A 341 22.99 28.28 2.67
N HIS A 342 23.99 28.45 3.53
CA HIS A 342 24.52 27.37 4.36
C HIS A 342 23.41 26.79 5.26
N GLU A 343 22.64 27.66 5.95
CA GLU A 343 21.53 27.22 6.79
C GLU A 343 20.40 26.54 5.98
N ILE A 344 20.10 27.07 4.79
CA ILE A 344 19.13 26.44 3.87
C ILE A 344 19.61 25.03 3.48
N ALA A 345 20.87 24.84 3.11
CA ALA A 345 21.44 23.56 2.72
C ALA A 345 21.45 22.56 3.89
N ARG A 346 21.74 23.05 5.12
CA ARG A 346 21.66 22.27 6.35
C ARG A 346 20.23 21.78 6.62
N LEU A 347 19.26 22.67 6.58
CA LEU A 347 17.85 22.36 6.81
C LEU A 347 17.24 21.44 5.72
N ARG A 348 17.72 21.56 4.48
CA ARG A 348 17.36 20.63 3.38
C ARG A 348 17.78 19.22 3.73
N GLU A 349 19.07 19.00 4.06
CA GLU A 349 19.57 17.67 4.39
C GLU A 349 18.87 17.10 5.62
N GLU A 350 18.68 17.91 6.68
CA GLU A 350 17.97 17.49 7.88
C GLU A 350 16.54 17.03 7.57
N THR A 351 15.83 17.82 6.77
CA THR A 351 14.42 17.57 6.44
C THR A 351 14.24 16.37 5.50
N PHE A 352 15.06 16.30 4.43
CA PHE A 352 14.97 15.20 3.46
C PHE A 352 15.45 13.87 4.05
N ARG A 353 16.49 13.90 4.88
CA ARG A 353 16.98 12.71 5.58
C ARG A 353 15.90 12.11 6.51
N ALA A 354 15.10 12.96 7.14
CA ALA A 354 14.01 12.51 8.03
C ALA A 354 12.93 11.69 7.31
N ILE A 355 12.77 11.84 6.00
CA ILE A 355 11.82 11.10 5.16
C ILE A 355 12.49 10.08 4.21
N GLY A 356 13.80 9.87 4.36
CA GLY A 356 14.56 8.90 3.56
C GLY A 356 14.98 9.40 2.19
N GLU A 357 14.95 10.72 1.95
CA GLU A 357 15.32 11.37 0.66
C GLU A 357 16.61 12.19 0.74
N GLY A 358 17.35 12.14 1.85
CA GLY A 358 18.59 12.92 2.04
C GLY A 358 19.75 12.44 1.17
N THR A 359 20.69 13.37 0.87
CA THR A 359 21.91 13.08 0.09
C THR A 359 22.95 12.26 0.87
N GLY A 360 22.83 12.20 2.20
CA GLY A 360 23.81 11.60 3.12
C GLY A 360 25.04 12.46 3.38
N LYS A 361 25.12 13.68 2.80
CA LYS A 361 26.18 14.66 3.03
C LYS A 361 25.88 15.51 4.26
N SER A 362 26.83 16.32 4.73
CA SER A 362 26.60 17.26 5.83
C SER A 362 25.67 18.43 5.44
N LEU A 363 25.60 18.75 4.15
CA LEU A 363 24.79 19.80 3.54
C LEU A 363 24.22 19.30 2.19
N ASP A 364 22.93 19.56 1.91
CA ASP A 364 22.35 19.38 0.58
C ASP A 364 22.60 20.64 -0.26
N GLN A 365 23.72 20.65 -0.96
CA GLN A 365 24.13 21.72 -1.88
C GLN A 365 24.71 21.10 -3.14
N ASP A 366 24.39 21.69 -4.31
CA ASP A 366 24.87 21.29 -5.62
C ASP A 366 25.25 22.50 -6.48
N GLU A 367 25.75 22.26 -7.71
CA GLU A 367 26.19 23.29 -8.65
C GLU A 367 25.08 24.27 -9.06
N PHE A 368 23.84 23.82 -9.07
CA PHE A 368 22.66 24.61 -9.42
C PHE A 368 22.38 25.71 -8.40
N ASP A 369 22.78 25.54 -7.14
CA ASP A 369 22.66 26.57 -6.10
C ASP A 369 23.47 27.82 -6.43
N GLY A 370 24.46 27.71 -7.31
CA GLY A 370 25.30 28.85 -7.72
C GLY A 370 24.56 29.92 -8.55
N TYR A 371 23.45 29.55 -9.21
CA TYR A 371 22.69 30.46 -10.10
C TYR A 371 21.17 30.35 -9.98
N PHE A 372 20.64 29.36 -9.29
CA PHE A 372 19.21 29.31 -8.93
C PHE A 372 18.95 30.26 -7.77
N LYS A 373 17.75 30.82 -7.73
CA LYS A 373 17.31 31.68 -6.64
C LYS A 373 16.76 30.88 -5.47
N GLN A 374 16.90 31.41 -4.27
CA GLN A 374 16.33 30.84 -3.06
C GLN A 374 15.12 31.67 -2.64
N MET A 375 13.93 31.09 -2.69
CA MET A 375 12.73 31.67 -2.10
C MET A 375 12.52 31.06 -0.72
N PHE A 376 12.68 31.83 0.34
CA PHE A 376 12.60 31.31 1.69
C PHE A 376 11.68 32.13 2.59
N LEU A 377 11.12 31.45 3.57
CA LEU A 377 10.23 32.00 4.58
C LEU A 377 10.99 32.15 5.89
N TRP A 378 11.12 33.37 6.38
CA TRP A 378 11.77 33.73 7.62
C TRP A 378 10.73 33.97 8.73
N ASP A 379 10.82 33.22 9.85
CA ASP A 379 10.01 33.48 11.05
C ASP A 379 10.67 34.62 11.85
N THR A 380 10.02 35.78 11.90
CA THR A 380 10.55 36.99 12.54
C THR A 380 10.56 36.91 14.07
N VAL A 381 9.75 36.04 14.66
CA VAL A 381 9.66 35.84 16.12
C VAL A 381 10.69 34.80 16.56
N LYS A 382 10.73 33.65 15.92
CA LYS A 382 11.69 32.58 16.24
C LYS A 382 13.09 32.83 15.64
N GLN A 383 13.21 33.82 14.75
CA GLN A 383 14.42 34.22 14.06
C GLN A 383 15.13 33.04 13.36
N ARG A 384 14.38 32.33 12.49
CA ARG A 384 14.86 31.16 11.77
C ARG A 384 14.11 30.94 10.46
N ILE A 385 14.69 30.14 9.57
CA ILE A 385 14.05 29.74 8.31
C ILE A 385 12.97 28.70 8.60
N ALA A 386 11.74 28.97 8.15
CA ALA A 386 10.60 28.06 8.29
C ALA A 386 10.46 27.11 7.09
N GLY A 387 10.93 27.50 5.91
CA GLY A 387 10.90 26.68 4.71
C GLY A 387 11.47 27.42 3.51
N CYS A 388 11.70 26.69 2.42
CA CYS A 388 12.34 27.23 1.23
C CYS A 388 11.90 26.49 -0.04
N TYR A 389 12.03 27.17 -1.18
CA TYR A 389 12.06 26.64 -2.53
C TYR A 389 13.32 27.12 -3.25
N ARG A 390 13.97 26.23 -4.01
CA ARG A 390 14.97 26.60 -4.99
C ARG A 390 14.30 26.82 -6.34
N LEU A 391 14.52 27.96 -6.98
CA LEU A 391 13.83 28.36 -8.21
C LEU A 391 14.84 28.62 -9.34
N GLY A 392 14.70 27.85 -10.42
CA GLY A 392 15.45 28.07 -11.65
C GLY A 392 14.62 28.89 -12.64
N ILE A 393 15.02 30.13 -12.91
CA ILE A 393 14.29 31.03 -13.80
C ILE A 393 14.68 30.75 -15.25
N GLY A 394 13.79 30.19 -16.06
CA GLY A 394 14.09 29.76 -17.42
C GLY A 394 14.54 30.85 -18.36
N SER A 395 13.97 32.06 -18.24
CA SER A 395 14.41 33.24 -19.01
C SER A 395 15.85 33.69 -18.71
N GLU A 396 16.36 33.36 -17.52
CA GLU A 396 17.75 33.62 -17.11
C GLU A 396 18.69 32.45 -17.47
N ILE A 397 18.20 31.20 -17.38
CA ILE A 397 18.99 29.97 -17.56
C ILE A 397 19.22 29.63 -19.02
N ILE A 398 18.18 29.64 -19.84
CA ILE A 398 18.28 29.20 -21.25
C ILE A 398 19.35 29.99 -22.04
N PRO A 399 19.45 31.31 -21.93
CA PRO A 399 20.48 32.08 -22.67
C PRO A 399 21.92 31.75 -22.25
N GLN A 400 22.15 31.32 -21.02
CA GLN A 400 23.47 31.08 -20.45
C GLN A 400 23.92 29.63 -20.52
N PHE A 401 23.03 28.71 -20.23
CA PHE A 401 23.35 27.28 -20.01
C PHE A 401 22.56 26.33 -20.92
N GLY A 402 21.56 26.85 -21.66
CA GLY A 402 20.63 26.02 -22.42
C GLY A 402 19.81 25.07 -21.52
N ILE A 403 19.29 23.98 -22.08
CA ILE A 403 18.50 22.97 -21.37
C ILE A 403 19.31 22.34 -20.20
N LYS A 404 20.62 22.18 -20.37
CA LYS A 404 21.49 21.57 -19.35
C LYS A 404 21.60 22.39 -18.06
N GLY A 405 21.23 23.67 -18.11
CA GLY A 405 21.18 24.53 -16.94
C GLY A 405 20.03 24.22 -15.98
N PHE A 406 19.08 23.37 -16.35
CA PHE A 406 18.00 22.92 -15.48
C PHE A 406 18.41 21.66 -14.71
N TYR A 407 18.12 21.61 -13.41
CA TYR A 407 18.37 20.42 -12.59
C TYR A 407 17.62 19.20 -13.12
N VAL A 408 16.37 19.37 -13.56
CA VAL A 408 15.59 18.27 -14.15
C VAL A 408 16.30 17.60 -15.33
N SER A 409 17.23 18.27 -16.02
CA SER A 409 18.04 17.67 -17.09
C SER A 409 19.00 16.58 -16.58
N THR A 410 19.26 16.52 -15.27
CA THR A 410 20.01 15.43 -14.64
C THR A 410 19.20 14.16 -14.52
N LEU A 411 17.88 14.28 -14.40
CA LEU A 411 16.91 13.19 -14.17
C LEU A 411 16.29 12.66 -15.47
N VAL A 412 16.11 13.53 -16.45
CA VAL A 412 15.39 13.23 -17.69
C VAL A 412 16.15 13.69 -18.94
N ASN A 413 15.81 13.09 -20.09
CA ASN A 413 16.21 13.58 -21.40
C ASN A 413 15.10 14.51 -21.90
N ILE A 414 15.49 15.72 -22.32
CA ILE A 414 14.56 16.75 -22.81
C ILE A 414 14.87 17.02 -24.30
N ASP A 415 13.83 16.94 -25.13
CA ASP A 415 13.93 17.24 -26.56
C ASP A 415 14.21 18.75 -26.77
N GLU A 416 15.09 19.09 -27.73
CA GLU A 416 15.46 20.49 -28.03
C GLU A 416 14.25 21.36 -28.38
N SER A 417 13.19 20.79 -28.96
CA SER A 417 11.95 21.50 -29.24
C SER A 417 11.19 21.98 -28.00
N PHE A 418 11.60 21.53 -26.81
CA PHE A 418 11.04 21.98 -25.53
C PHE A 418 11.75 23.23 -24.97
N SER A 419 12.88 23.65 -25.58
CA SER A 419 13.72 24.75 -25.10
C SER A 419 12.98 26.08 -25.02
N ASP A 420 12.18 26.42 -26.05
CA ASP A 420 11.36 27.64 -26.04
C ASP A 420 10.36 27.64 -24.86
N LYS A 421 9.71 26.53 -24.60
CA LYS A 421 8.80 26.39 -23.46
C LYS A 421 9.53 26.50 -22.12
N LEU A 422 10.75 25.97 -22.00
CA LEU A 422 11.59 26.10 -20.81
C LEU A 422 12.02 27.54 -20.54
N SER A 423 12.21 28.36 -21.59
CA SER A 423 12.54 29.79 -21.41
C SER A 423 11.42 30.56 -20.69
N HIS A 424 10.18 30.08 -20.78
CA HIS A 424 8.97 30.63 -20.14
C HIS A 424 8.55 29.84 -18.89
N THR A 425 9.48 29.10 -18.28
CA THR A 425 9.22 28.19 -17.16
C THR A 425 10.10 28.52 -15.95
N ILE A 426 9.57 28.39 -14.75
CA ILE A 426 10.36 28.32 -13.50
C ILE A 426 10.48 26.86 -13.10
N GLU A 427 11.72 26.40 -12.89
CA GLU A 427 11.95 25.10 -12.26
C GLU A 427 11.80 25.20 -10.74
N LEU A 428 10.94 24.35 -10.18
CA LEU A 428 10.74 24.17 -8.74
C LEU A 428 11.60 23.02 -8.24
N GLY A 429 12.46 23.27 -7.27
CA GLY A 429 13.30 22.24 -6.67
C GLY A 429 13.53 22.48 -5.19
N ARG A 430 14.06 21.47 -4.51
CA ARG A 430 14.49 21.52 -3.11
C ARG A 430 13.48 22.17 -2.17
N SER A 431 12.18 21.90 -2.38
CA SER A 431 11.12 22.45 -1.53
C SER A 431 11.09 21.75 -0.18
N PHE A 432 11.11 22.50 0.90
CA PHE A 432 10.96 21.94 2.24
C PHE A 432 10.25 22.92 3.19
N VAL A 433 9.63 22.34 4.22
CA VAL A 433 9.23 23.02 5.46
C VAL A 433 10.05 22.40 6.58
N ALA A 434 10.77 23.19 7.36
CA ALA A 434 11.63 22.70 8.41
C ALA A 434 10.86 21.86 9.44
N LEU A 435 11.50 20.84 10.03
CA LEU A 435 10.83 19.80 10.85
C LEU A 435 9.93 20.37 11.94
N ASP A 436 10.36 21.44 12.61
CA ASP A 436 9.62 22.10 13.69
C ASP A 436 8.32 22.77 13.22
N TYR A 437 8.17 23.00 11.91
CA TYR A 437 7.03 23.67 11.30
C TYR A 437 6.09 22.71 10.54
N GLN A 438 6.45 21.45 10.38
CA GLN A 438 5.67 20.51 9.55
C GLN A 438 4.28 20.18 10.12
N LYS A 439 4.06 20.41 11.42
CA LYS A 439 2.74 20.26 12.05
C LYS A 439 1.81 21.44 11.79
N GLU A 440 2.34 22.55 11.28
CA GLU A 440 1.61 23.77 10.98
C GLU A 440 1.29 23.81 9.46
N VAL A 441 0.06 24.21 9.12
CA VAL A 441 -0.34 24.34 7.69
C VAL A 441 0.16 25.64 7.08
N LEU A 442 0.30 26.69 7.90
CA LEU A 442 0.58 28.06 7.44
C LEU A 442 1.90 28.20 6.66
N PRO A 443 3.06 27.69 7.10
CA PRO A 443 4.31 27.87 6.36
C PRO A 443 4.25 27.35 4.92
N MET A 444 3.63 26.18 4.69
CA MET A 444 3.48 25.64 3.33
C MET A 444 2.56 26.53 2.48
N MET A 445 1.47 27.05 3.05
CA MET A 445 0.55 27.95 2.33
C MET A 445 1.24 29.27 1.95
N LEU A 446 2.08 29.80 2.85
CA LEU A 446 2.85 31.00 2.59
C LEU A 446 3.91 30.78 1.51
N LEU A 447 4.60 29.63 1.49
CA LEU A 447 5.51 29.30 0.39
C LEU A 447 4.77 29.25 -0.97
N LEU A 448 3.57 28.66 -1.02
CA LEU A 448 2.76 28.66 -2.25
C LEU A 448 2.32 30.07 -2.67
N ARG A 449 2.00 30.94 -1.69
CA ARG A 449 1.77 32.37 -1.95
C ARG A 449 3.01 33.00 -2.57
N GLY A 450 4.19 32.78 -1.98
CA GLY A 450 5.46 33.30 -2.50
C GLY A 450 5.72 32.90 -3.96
N LEU A 451 5.39 31.67 -4.35
CA LEU A 451 5.48 31.25 -5.76
C LEU A 451 4.56 32.09 -6.66
N SER A 452 3.36 32.43 -6.20
CA SER A 452 2.44 33.29 -6.95
C SER A 452 2.97 34.72 -7.08
N ASP A 453 3.59 35.27 -6.03
CA ASP A 453 4.25 36.58 -6.07
C ASP A 453 5.46 36.60 -7.02
N VAL A 454 6.24 35.50 -7.06
CA VAL A 454 7.32 35.33 -8.04
C VAL A 454 6.79 35.34 -9.47
N VAL A 455 5.66 34.67 -9.74
CA VAL A 455 5.00 34.65 -11.06
C VAL A 455 4.54 36.05 -11.49
N VAL A 456 4.09 36.89 -10.55
CA VAL A 456 3.75 38.30 -10.83
C VAL A 456 5.01 39.12 -11.16
N ARG A 457 6.14 38.84 -10.48
CA ARG A 457 7.44 39.52 -10.71
C ARG A 457 8.07 39.17 -12.07
N TYR A 458 7.80 37.96 -12.59
CA TYR A 458 8.31 37.46 -13.88
C TYR A 458 7.17 37.29 -14.89
N PRO A 459 6.69 38.35 -15.56
CA PRO A 459 5.52 38.31 -16.40
C PRO A 459 5.68 37.45 -17.67
N GLU A 460 6.91 37.22 -18.13
CA GLU A 460 7.25 36.36 -19.27
C GLU A 460 7.07 34.86 -18.95
N ILE A 461 7.05 34.48 -17.68
CA ILE A 461 6.95 33.09 -17.27
C ILE A 461 5.47 32.65 -17.29
N SER A 462 5.17 31.46 -17.81
CA SER A 462 3.83 30.91 -17.94
C SER A 462 3.65 29.55 -17.25
N HIS A 463 4.76 28.91 -16.89
CA HIS A 463 4.76 27.53 -16.41
C HIS A 463 5.68 27.30 -15.21
N PHE A 464 5.38 26.25 -14.45
CA PHE A 464 6.32 25.59 -13.56
C PHE A 464 6.68 24.20 -14.08
N ILE A 465 7.91 23.77 -13.85
CA ILE A 465 8.38 22.40 -14.03
C ILE A 465 9.16 21.98 -12.78
N GLY A 466 9.17 20.71 -12.44
CA GLY A 466 10.01 20.20 -11.36
C GLY A 466 9.67 18.77 -10.98
N PRO A 467 10.60 18.06 -10.32
CA PRO A 467 10.32 16.77 -9.75
C PRO A 467 9.53 16.95 -8.44
N VAL A 468 8.51 16.15 -8.25
CA VAL A 468 7.90 15.93 -6.95
C VAL A 468 8.13 14.49 -6.55
N SER A 469 8.88 14.29 -5.48
CA SER A 469 9.39 12.99 -5.07
C SER A 469 8.41 12.29 -4.12
N ILE A 470 8.43 10.97 -4.17
CA ILE A 470 7.83 10.10 -3.17
C ILE A 470 8.90 9.13 -2.69
N SER A 471 9.13 9.11 -1.39
CA SER A 471 10.16 8.29 -0.76
C SER A 471 10.07 6.81 -1.14
N ALA A 472 11.20 6.16 -1.36
CA ALA A 472 11.32 4.73 -1.56
C ALA A 472 10.88 3.90 -0.33
N TRP A 473 10.59 4.53 0.81
CA TRP A 473 9.96 3.85 1.95
C TRP A 473 8.51 3.44 1.68
N TYR A 474 7.87 4.05 0.66
CA TYR A 474 6.59 3.53 0.17
C TYR A 474 6.79 2.20 -0.56
N PRO A 475 6.06 1.15 -0.22
CA PRO A 475 6.09 -0.08 -1.00
C PRO A 475 5.81 0.20 -2.49
N LYS A 476 6.59 -0.45 -3.36
CA LYS A 476 6.51 -0.24 -4.81
C LYS A 476 5.10 -0.41 -5.38
N PHE A 477 4.29 -1.26 -4.77
CA PHE A 477 2.88 -1.43 -5.10
C PHE A 477 2.08 -0.12 -4.99
N TYR A 478 2.25 0.64 -3.89
CA TYR A 478 1.55 1.92 -3.70
C TYR A 478 2.08 3.01 -4.62
N LEU A 479 3.39 3.05 -4.85
CA LEU A 479 4.00 3.92 -5.87
C LEU A 479 3.41 3.64 -7.25
N SER A 480 3.20 2.36 -7.60
CA SER A 480 2.61 1.94 -8.87
C SER A 480 1.16 2.39 -9.03
N LEU A 481 0.36 2.32 -7.96
CA LEU A 481 -1.02 2.83 -7.97
C LEU A 481 -1.06 4.36 -8.11
N ILE A 482 -0.16 5.08 -7.42
CA ILE A 482 -0.04 6.55 -7.54
C ILE A 482 0.37 6.92 -8.96
N ALA A 483 1.44 6.32 -9.49
CA ALA A 483 1.91 6.59 -10.85
C ALA A 483 0.80 6.34 -11.89
N ARG A 484 0.03 5.28 -11.73
CA ARG A 484 -1.09 4.97 -12.61
C ARG A 484 -2.23 5.97 -12.50
N PHE A 485 -2.66 6.32 -11.27
CA PHE A 485 -3.68 7.35 -11.05
C PHE A 485 -3.30 8.66 -11.75
N VAL A 486 -2.05 9.08 -11.56
CA VAL A 486 -1.51 10.31 -12.14
C VAL A 486 -1.41 10.23 -13.67
N SER A 487 -0.89 9.12 -14.22
CA SER A 487 -0.80 8.92 -15.69
C SER A 487 -2.16 8.94 -16.39
N GLU A 488 -3.22 8.48 -15.71
CA GLU A 488 -4.56 8.43 -16.33
C GLU A 488 -5.37 9.72 -16.15
N LYS A 489 -5.18 10.44 -15.03
CA LYS A 489 -5.99 11.61 -14.68
C LYS A 489 -5.28 12.95 -14.84
N HIS A 490 -3.96 12.93 -14.83
CA HIS A 490 -3.12 14.11 -14.84
C HIS A 490 -2.00 14.04 -15.89
N ALA A 491 -2.24 13.31 -17.00
CA ALA A 491 -1.31 13.27 -18.13
C ALA A 491 -1.20 14.65 -18.80
N VAL A 492 -0.02 14.95 -19.31
CA VAL A 492 0.18 16.11 -20.19
C VAL A 492 -0.57 15.93 -21.51
N GLU A 493 -0.79 17.05 -22.21
CA GLU A 493 -1.37 17.09 -23.55
C GLU A 493 -0.50 16.31 -24.55
N ASP A 494 -1.12 15.85 -25.63
CA ASP A 494 -0.45 14.99 -26.64
C ASP A 494 0.78 15.64 -27.26
N GLU A 495 0.81 16.98 -27.39
CA GLU A 495 1.95 17.74 -27.92
C GLU A 495 3.22 17.61 -27.05
N LEU A 496 3.06 17.39 -25.75
CA LEU A 496 4.16 17.28 -24.79
C LEU A 496 4.59 15.82 -24.54
N LYS A 497 3.76 14.87 -24.94
CA LYS A 497 4.07 13.44 -24.76
C LYS A 497 5.33 13.06 -25.52
N GLY A 498 6.25 12.41 -24.81
CA GLY A 498 7.52 11.95 -25.38
C GLY A 498 8.60 13.03 -25.56
N LYS A 499 8.29 14.32 -25.33
CA LYS A 499 9.29 15.40 -25.37
C LYS A 499 10.26 15.34 -24.19
N VAL A 500 9.82 14.74 -23.09
CA VAL A 500 10.62 14.53 -21.89
C VAL A 500 10.51 13.07 -21.51
N THR A 501 11.65 12.39 -21.39
CA THR A 501 11.72 10.97 -21.08
C THR A 501 12.64 10.69 -19.90
N PRO A 502 12.28 9.81 -18.97
CA PRO A 502 13.09 9.51 -17.79
C PRO A 502 14.41 8.83 -18.18
N LYS A 503 15.51 9.14 -17.48
CA LYS A 503 16.79 8.41 -17.63
C LYS A 503 16.72 7.05 -16.96
N THR A 504 16.05 6.96 -15.82
CA THR A 504 15.82 5.73 -15.06
C THR A 504 14.30 5.49 -14.93
N PRO A 505 13.64 4.88 -15.94
CA PRO A 505 12.20 4.74 -15.95
C PRO A 505 11.67 3.94 -14.75
N PHE A 506 10.60 4.42 -14.13
CA PHE A 506 9.88 3.65 -13.11
C PHE A 506 9.15 2.47 -13.76
N VAL A 507 9.40 1.26 -13.24
CA VAL A 507 8.72 0.04 -13.66
C VAL A 507 7.68 -0.33 -12.60
N PRO A 508 6.36 -0.24 -12.90
CA PRO A 508 5.31 -0.58 -11.95
C PRO A 508 5.35 -2.05 -11.50
N ASP A 509 4.90 -2.28 -10.25
CA ASP A 509 4.68 -3.61 -9.70
C ASP A 509 3.33 -3.61 -8.95
N TYR A 510 2.38 -4.38 -9.45
CA TYR A 510 1.03 -4.50 -8.87
C TYR A 510 0.85 -5.79 -8.07
N LEU A 511 1.94 -6.51 -7.80
CA LEU A 511 1.89 -7.81 -7.14
C LEU A 511 0.91 -8.76 -7.87
N LYS A 512 0.05 -9.43 -7.11
CA LYS A 512 -1.00 -10.33 -7.63
C LYS A 512 -2.40 -9.68 -7.63
N ALA A 513 -2.46 -8.37 -7.36
CA ALA A 513 -3.71 -7.61 -7.35
C ALA A 513 -4.03 -7.06 -8.75
N ASP A 514 -5.29 -7.06 -9.10
CA ASP A 514 -5.79 -6.42 -10.32
C ASP A 514 -5.94 -4.91 -10.07
N SER A 515 -4.99 -4.14 -10.58
CA SER A 515 -4.97 -2.69 -10.42
C SER A 515 -6.14 -1.99 -11.14
N ASP A 516 -6.66 -2.56 -12.23
CA ASP A 516 -7.81 -2.00 -12.95
C ASP A 516 -9.05 -2.02 -12.07
N ILE A 517 -9.29 -3.16 -11.43
CA ILE A 517 -10.45 -3.31 -10.57
C ILE A 517 -10.33 -2.51 -9.28
N LEU A 518 -9.11 -2.40 -8.70
CA LEU A 518 -8.85 -1.59 -7.52
C LEU A 518 -9.12 -0.10 -7.78
N LEU A 519 -8.72 0.38 -8.94
CA LEU A 519 -8.81 1.80 -9.30
C LEU A 519 -10.16 2.18 -9.93
N LYS A 520 -10.93 1.24 -10.46
CA LYS A 520 -12.18 1.45 -11.21
C LYS A 520 -13.10 2.51 -10.59
N ASN A 521 -13.34 2.41 -9.29
CA ASN A 521 -14.25 3.31 -8.56
C ASN A 521 -13.50 4.34 -7.69
N ASN A 522 -12.17 4.40 -7.73
CA ASN A 522 -11.36 5.17 -6.79
C ASN A 522 -10.54 6.31 -7.45
N MET A 523 -10.72 6.53 -8.77
CA MET A 523 -9.99 7.55 -9.53
C MET A 523 -10.75 8.87 -9.74
N ASN A 524 -11.92 9.04 -9.10
CA ASN A 524 -12.74 10.23 -9.27
C ASN A 524 -12.36 11.30 -8.23
N GLY A 525 -11.25 11.98 -8.50
CA GLY A 525 -10.73 13.07 -7.68
C GLY A 525 -9.65 12.66 -6.68
N VAL A 526 -8.77 13.63 -6.39
CA VAL A 526 -7.55 13.47 -5.58
C VAL A 526 -7.88 13.00 -4.16
N ASP A 527 -8.88 13.61 -3.51
CA ASP A 527 -9.23 13.28 -2.12
C ASP A 527 -9.85 11.89 -1.99
N LYS A 528 -10.56 11.41 -3.01
CA LYS A 528 -11.11 10.05 -3.03
C LYS A 528 -10.02 9.02 -3.17
N PHE A 529 -9.07 9.27 -4.08
CA PHE A 529 -7.92 8.41 -4.28
C PHE A 529 -7.01 8.37 -3.02
N ASP A 530 -6.73 9.52 -2.40
CA ASP A 530 -5.95 9.60 -1.16
C ASP A 530 -6.59 8.79 -0.01
N LYS A 531 -7.91 8.91 0.17
CA LYS A 531 -8.66 8.11 1.16
C LYS A 531 -8.62 6.61 0.85
N PHE A 532 -8.70 6.24 -0.44
CA PHE A 532 -8.60 4.85 -0.88
C PHE A 532 -7.21 4.29 -0.56
N LEU A 533 -6.14 5.01 -0.93
CA LEU A 533 -4.76 4.63 -0.66
C LEU A 533 -4.53 4.39 0.84
N PHE A 534 -4.98 5.33 1.68
CA PHE A 534 -4.88 5.23 3.13
C PHE A 534 -5.61 4.01 3.71
N ARG A 535 -6.79 3.69 3.19
CA ARG A 535 -7.53 2.51 3.64
C ARG A 535 -6.90 1.20 3.15
N LEU A 536 -6.39 1.21 1.92
CA LEU A 536 -5.72 0.04 1.32
C LEU A 536 -4.43 -0.33 2.07
N SER A 537 -3.71 0.67 2.56
CA SER A 537 -2.46 0.54 3.31
C SER A 537 -2.64 0.40 4.84
N ASN A 538 -3.81 0.01 5.31
CA ASN A 538 -4.12 -0.06 6.75
C ASN A 538 -3.92 1.26 7.52
N GLY A 539 -3.92 2.40 6.83
CA GLY A 539 -3.75 3.71 7.44
C GLY A 539 -2.31 4.23 7.43
N GLU A 540 -1.41 3.58 6.71
CA GLU A 540 0.01 3.91 6.72
C GLU A 540 0.40 4.92 5.63
N TYR A 541 -0.09 4.73 4.40
CA TYR A 541 0.33 5.56 3.26
C TYR A 541 -0.79 6.46 2.73
N ARG A 542 -0.42 7.69 2.40
CA ARG A 542 -1.26 8.71 1.75
C ARG A 542 -0.48 9.36 0.61
N LEU A 543 -1.16 10.13 -0.22
CA LEU A 543 -0.44 11.07 -1.10
C LEU A 543 0.34 12.08 -0.23
N PRO A 544 1.64 12.33 -0.50
CA PRO A 544 2.38 13.38 0.19
C PRO A 544 1.66 14.74 0.06
N THR A 545 1.75 15.57 1.10
CA THR A 545 0.96 16.81 1.19
C THR A 545 1.20 17.74 0.02
N LEU A 546 2.47 17.95 -0.35
CA LEU A 546 2.84 18.81 -1.47
C LEU A 546 2.39 18.22 -2.81
N TYR A 547 2.55 16.90 -3.00
CA TYR A 547 2.09 16.18 -4.18
C TYR A 547 0.58 16.38 -4.39
N LYS A 548 -0.19 16.24 -3.31
CA LYS A 548 -1.65 16.46 -3.31
C LYS A 548 -2.02 17.91 -3.66
N LYS A 549 -1.23 18.89 -3.19
CA LYS A 549 -1.43 20.30 -3.53
C LYS A 549 -1.22 20.57 -5.01
N TYR A 550 -0.14 20.04 -5.60
CA TYR A 550 0.09 20.17 -7.04
C TYR A 550 -1.02 19.53 -7.88
N LEU A 551 -1.52 18.35 -7.48
CA LEU A 551 -2.66 17.73 -8.16
C LEU A 551 -3.92 18.62 -8.11
N LYS A 552 -4.17 19.30 -6.98
CA LYS A 552 -5.29 20.25 -6.85
C LYS A 552 -5.11 21.53 -7.65
N LEU A 553 -3.86 21.92 -7.93
CA LEU A 553 -3.53 23.00 -8.86
C LEU A 553 -3.55 22.55 -10.33
N ASN A 554 -4.15 21.41 -10.64
CA ASN A 554 -4.23 20.82 -11.99
C ASN A 554 -2.86 20.47 -12.61
N ALA A 555 -1.84 20.15 -11.79
CA ALA A 555 -0.55 19.68 -12.28
C ALA A 555 -0.73 18.53 -13.28
N LYS A 556 -0.01 18.60 -14.39
CA LYS A 556 0.17 17.53 -15.36
C LYS A 556 1.53 16.88 -15.18
N PHE A 557 1.67 15.64 -15.58
CA PHE A 557 2.90 14.89 -15.38
C PHE A 557 3.47 14.39 -16.70
N LEU A 558 4.75 14.69 -16.90
CA LEU A 558 5.49 14.36 -18.11
C LEU A 558 5.99 12.91 -18.09
N CYS A 559 6.59 12.49 -16.98
CA CYS A 559 7.13 11.14 -16.81
C CYS A 559 7.40 10.81 -15.32
N PHE A 560 7.82 9.55 -15.09
CA PHE A 560 8.22 9.04 -13.79
C PHE A 560 9.63 8.48 -13.87
N ASN A 561 10.52 9.00 -13.03
CA ASN A 561 11.92 8.62 -12.93
C ASN A 561 12.23 8.04 -11.55
N VAL A 562 13.19 7.16 -11.45
CA VAL A 562 13.76 6.73 -10.16
C VAL A 562 15.09 7.45 -9.98
N ASP A 563 15.27 8.19 -8.88
CA ASP A 563 16.50 8.93 -8.62
C ASP A 563 17.43 8.15 -7.66
N PRO A 564 18.51 7.53 -8.18
CA PRO A 564 19.44 6.77 -7.35
C PRO A 564 20.27 7.66 -6.41
N ASP A 565 20.45 8.94 -6.74
CA ASP A 565 21.21 9.89 -5.92
C ASP A 565 20.41 10.38 -4.70
N PHE A 566 19.07 10.16 -4.74
CA PHE A 566 18.12 10.44 -3.65
C PHE A 566 17.47 9.17 -3.10
N ASN A 567 18.28 8.11 -2.92
CA ASN A 567 17.86 6.86 -2.29
C ASN A 567 16.69 6.16 -3.01
N ASP A 568 16.75 6.10 -4.35
CA ASP A 568 15.77 5.47 -5.24
C ASP A 568 14.33 6.04 -5.09
N THR A 569 14.20 7.33 -4.79
CA THR A 569 12.90 8.00 -4.76
C THR A 569 12.19 7.93 -6.11
N LEU A 570 10.87 7.88 -6.08
CA LEU A 570 10.05 8.05 -7.28
C LEU A 570 9.84 9.54 -7.56
N ASP A 571 10.53 10.07 -8.56
CA ASP A 571 10.34 11.43 -9.06
C ASP A 571 9.23 11.45 -10.11
N SER A 572 8.17 12.16 -9.79
CA SER A 572 7.11 12.48 -10.75
C SER A 572 7.37 13.86 -11.33
N LEU A 573 7.77 13.96 -12.59
CA LEU A 573 8.08 15.24 -13.21
C LEU A 573 6.79 15.98 -13.57
N LEU A 574 6.45 16.98 -12.76
CA LEU A 574 5.26 17.80 -12.97
C LEU A 574 5.52 18.93 -13.99
N PHE A 575 4.44 19.37 -14.64
CA PHE A 575 4.33 20.55 -15.46
C PHE A 575 3.03 21.27 -15.13
N LEU A 576 3.10 22.54 -14.80
CA LEU A 576 1.97 23.37 -14.37
C LEU A 576 1.87 24.59 -15.25
N THR A 577 0.70 24.88 -15.80
CA THR A 577 0.38 26.09 -16.52
C THR A 577 -0.47 27.00 -15.62
N PHE A 578 -0.10 28.26 -15.44
CA PHE A 578 -0.73 29.12 -14.45
C PHE A 578 -2.21 29.39 -14.73
N THR A 579 -2.59 29.48 -16.00
CA THR A 579 -3.99 29.68 -16.41
C THR A 579 -4.91 28.48 -16.11
N ASP A 580 -4.32 27.31 -15.78
CA ASP A 580 -5.07 26.11 -15.42
C ASP A 580 -5.33 26.01 -13.92
N PHE A 581 -4.77 26.93 -13.12
CA PHE A 581 -4.94 26.90 -11.65
C PHE A 581 -6.38 27.28 -11.29
N PRO A 582 -7.05 26.48 -10.44
CA PRO A 582 -8.38 26.86 -9.95
C PRO A 582 -8.33 28.11 -9.06
N GLU A 583 -9.26 29.08 -9.30
CA GLU A 583 -9.33 30.31 -8.51
C GLU A 583 -9.54 30.04 -7.02
N ASP A 584 -10.33 29.03 -6.68
CA ASP A 584 -10.61 28.60 -5.31
C ASP A 584 -9.42 27.98 -4.57
N GLU A 585 -8.37 27.55 -5.27
CA GLU A 585 -7.09 27.10 -4.68
C GLU A 585 -6.07 28.25 -4.55
N VAL A 586 -6.10 29.26 -5.42
CA VAL A 586 -5.12 30.37 -5.45
C VAL A 586 -5.59 31.55 -4.59
N MET A 587 -6.82 32.05 -4.78
CA MET A 587 -7.28 33.27 -4.11
C MET A 587 -7.30 33.21 -2.57
N PRO A 588 -7.51 32.06 -1.92
CA PRO A 588 -7.37 31.95 -0.46
C PRO A 588 -5.96 32.29 0.07
N LEU A 589 -4.91 32.14 -0.76
CA LEU A 589 -3.52 32.51 -0.40
C LEU A 589 -3.35 34.02 -0.21
N PHE A 590 -4.20 34.81 -0.85
CA PHE A 590 -4.20 36.28 -0.86
C PHE A 590 -5.33 36.89 -0.02
N ARG A 591 -5.91 36.12 0.92
CA ARG A 591 -7.04 36.61 1.74
C ARG A 591 -6.77 37.96 2.38
N ASP A 592 -5.57 38.12 2.95
CA ASP A 592 -5.16 39.31 3.71
C ASP A 592 -4.43 40.35 2.86
N SER A 593 -4.35 40.15 1.54
CA SER A 593 -3.73 41.09 0.59
C SER A 593 -4.69 42.23 0.23
N SER A 594 -4.13 43.34 -0.29
CA SER A 594 -4.89 44.45 -0.81
C SER A 594 -5.75 44.08 -2.02
N ASP A 595 -6.77 44.84 -2.33
CA ASP A 595 -7.62 44.60 -3.51
C ASP A 595 -6.83 44.76 -4.82
N GLU A 596 -5.81 45.62 -4.86
CA GLU A 596 -4.93 45.84 -5.99
C GLU A 596 -4.06 44.59 -6.24
N GLU A 597 -3.47 44.01 -5.17
CA GLU A 597 -2.72 42.74 -5.26
C GLU A 597 -3.62 41.60 -5.76
N LYS A 598 -4.83 41.47 -5.21
CA LYS A 598 -5.82 40.46 -5.63
C LYS A 598 -6.19 40.60 -7.11
N GLU A 599 -6.40 41.85 -7.59
CA GLU A 599 -6.69 42.09 -9.00
C GLU A 599 -5.52 41.74 -9.90
N THR A 600 -4.29 42.08 -9.49
CA THR A 600 -3.06 41.74 -10.20
C THR A 600 -2.92 40.23 -10.37
N VAL A 601 -3.14 39.47 -9.28
CA VAL A 601 -3.10 38.01 -9.28
C VAL A 601 -4.19 37.45 -10.20
N ARG A 602 -5.45 37.94 -10.12
CA ARG A 602 -6.53 37.50 -11.01
C ARG A 602 -6.22 37.69 -12.48
N LYS A 603 -5.67 38.86 -12.85
CA LYS A 603 -5.23 39.15 -14.23
C LYS A 603 -4.12 38.18 -14.64
N ARG A 604 -3.14 37.96 -13.76
CA ARG A 604 -1.98 37.13 -14.05
C ARG A 604 -2.31 35.65 -14.27
N PHE A 605 -3.29 35.15 -13.53
CA PHE A 605 -3.76 33.77 -13.62
C PHE A 605 -4.94 33.56 -14.60
N GLY A 606 -5.41 34.65 -15.24
CA GLY A 606 -6.47 34.57 -16.27
C GLY A 606 -7.87 34.38 -15.71
N TYR A 607 -8.14 34.84 -14.48
CA TYR A 607 -9.48 34.76 -13.88
C TYR A 607 -10.39 35.94 -14.29
N ILE A 608 -9.80 37.01 -14.80
CA ILE A 608 -10.48 38.21 -15.36
C ILE A 608 -9.72 38.73 -16.57
#